data_d7b03b1ae8d55db6664f1de7605a4118
#
_entry.id   d7b03b1ae8d55db6664f1de7605a4118
#
_cell.length_a   1.000
_cell.length_b   1.000
_cell.length_c   1.000
_cell.angle_alpha   90.00
_cell.angle_beta   90.00
_cell.angle_gamma   90.00
#
_symmetry.space_group_name_H-M   'P 1'
#
loop_
_entity.id
_entity.type
_entity.pdbx_description
1 polymer ?
#
loop_
_entity_poly.entity_id
_entity_poly.type
_entity_poly.pdbx_seq_one_letter_code
_entity_poly.pdbx_strand_id
1 'polypeptide(L)'
;MAKILKKELPRTTFELRDLVKKQSDVAPVFQALRIAVNDEMGEIKSALESVRCLLRDGGRCVCVTFHSLEDRIVKNTFRKWTENLGDPHLPTIEPAEYKLLRTVLPSDKELAENPRARSAHMRGVEKSINILLT
;
A
#
# COMPACT_ATOMS: atom_id res chain seq x y z
N MET A 1 -18.03 1.50 18.81
CA MET A 1 -16.95 0.88 19.61
C MET A 1 -17.17 0.95 21.11
N ALA A 2 -17.64 2.04 21.69
CA ALA A 2 -17.75 2.22 23.16
C ALA A 2 -18.73 1.25 23.90
N LYS A 3 -19.63 0.54 23.22
CA LYS A 3 -20.55 -0.41 23.85
C LYS A 3 -20.00 -1.84 24.03
N ILE A 4 -18.86 -2.15 23.40
CA ILE A 4 -18.24 -3.49 23.48
C ILE A 4 -17.40 -3.61 24.76
N LEU A 5 -16.91 -2.50 25.30
CA LEU A 5 -16.04 -2.45 26.50
C LEU A 5 -16.74 -2.82 27.82
N LYS A 6 -18.05 -3.04 27.83
CA LYS A 6 -18.80 -3.46 29.04
C LYS A 6 -19.12 -4.95 29.11
N LYS A 7 -18.80 -5.74 28.07
CA LYS A 7 -18.86 -7.20 28.08
C LYS A 7 -17.46 -7.78 28.20
N GLU A 8 -17.36 -8.95 28.79
CA GLU A 8 -16.11 -9.71 28.80
C GLU A 8 -15.52 -9.77 27.39
N LEU A 9 -14.22 -9.53 27.27
CA LEU A 9 -13.52 -9.56 26.00
C LEU A 9 -13.63 -10.98 25.39
N PRO A 10 -13.93 -11.10 24.09
CA PRO A 10 -14.01 -12.41 23.44
C PRO A 10 -12.63 -13.09 23.51
N ARG A 11 -12.65 -14.35 23.89
CA ARG A 11 -11.44 -15.20 24.00
C ARG A 11 -11.20 -16.03 22.75
N THR A 12 -12.22 -16.17 21.92
CA THR A 12 -12.15 -16.97 20.68
C THR A 12 -12.65 -16.18 19.48
N THR A 13 -12.25 -16.62 18.28
CA THR A 13 -12.72 -16.04 17.02
C THR A 13 -14.23 -16.22 16.84
N PHE A 14 -14.79 -17.29 17.35
CA PHE A 14 -16.23 -17.54 17.31
C PHE A 14 -17.01 -16.54 18.17
N GLU A 15 -16.57 -16.32 19.40
CA GLU A 15 -17.17 -15.32 20.29
C GLU A 15 -17.09 -13.92 19.69
N LEU A 16 -15.95 -13.55 19.10
CA LEU A 16 -15.80 -12.27 18.42
C LEU A 16 -16.77 -12.15 17.23
N ARG A 17 -16.87 -13.18 16.40
CA ARG A 17 -17.83 -13.21 15.27
C ARG A 17 -19.26 -13.00 15.75
N ASP A 18 -19.64 -13.65 16.84
CA ASP A 18 -21.00 -13.59 17.37
C ASP A 18 -21.35 -12.23 18.02
N LEU A 19 -20.31 -11.44 18.39
CA LEU A 19 -20.48 -10.04 18.81
C LEU A 19 -20.72 -9.08 17.64
N VAL A 20 -20.37 -9.47 16.42
CA VAL A 20 -20.55 -8.64 15.23
C VAL A 20 -21.99 -8.76 14.75
N LYS A 21 -22.76 -7.66 14.84
CA LYS A 21 -24.20 -7.65 14.59
C LYS A 21 -24.59 -7.99 13.15
N LYS A 22 -23.73 -7.66 12.19
CA LYS A 22 -23.99 -7.89 10.76
C LYS A 22 -22.92 -8.82 10.19
N GLN A 23 -23.36 -9.85 9.48
CA GLN A 23 -22.45 -10.79 8.81
C GLN A 23 -21.49 -10.10 7.83
N SER A 24 -21.92 -9.01 7.18
CA SER A 24 -21.05 -8.19 6.30
C SER A 24 -19.88 -7.54 7.00
N ASP A 25 -19.98 -7.30 8.30
CA ASP A 25 -18.97 -6.59 9.08
C ASP A 25 -17.94 -7.55 9.72
N VAL A 26 -18.18 -8.86 9.66
CA VAL A 26 -17.26 -9.86 10.24
C VAL A 26 -15.89 -9.80 9.59
N ALA A 27 -15.81 -9.87 8.27
CA ALA A 27 -14.53 -9.82 7.56
C ALA A 27 -13.77 -8.50 7.78
N PRO A 28 -14.40 -7.30 7.69
CA PRO A 28 -13.75 -6.04 8.04
C PRO A 28 -13.22 -5.97 9.47
N VAL A 29 -13.95 -6.50 10.47
CA VAL A 29 -13.52 -6.52 11.87
C VAL A 29 -12.26 -7.39 12.04
N PHE A 30 -12.25 -8.60 11.48
CA PHE A 30 -11.09 -9.49 11.54
C PHE A 30 -9.89 -8.90 10.79
N GLN A 31 -10.11 -8.26 9.64
CA GLN A 31 -9.07 -7.56 8.91
C GLN A 31 -8.47 -6.41 9.73
N ALA A 32 -9.32 -5.59 10.38
CA ALA A 32 -8.85 -4.50 11.22
C ALA A 32 -7.99 -4.99 12.39
N LEU A 33 -8.37 -6.10 13.03
CA LEU A 33 -7.59 -6.73 14.09
C LEU A 33 -6.24 -7.25 13.59
N ARG A 34 -6.22 -7.92 12.45
CA ARG A 34 -4.99 -8.43 11.83
C ARG A 34 -4.00 -7.30 11.54
N ILE A 35 -4.50 -6.23 10.93
CA ILE A 35 -3.71 -5.03 10.63
C ILE A 35 -3.13 -4.43 11.91
N ALA A 36 -3.96 -4.32 12.96
CA ALA A 36 -3.53 -3.71 14.22
C ALA A 36 -2.52 -4.58 14.99
N VAL A 37 -2.71 -5.90 15.00
CA VAL A 37 -1.80 -6.83 15.71
C VAL A 37 -0.46 -6.96 15.01
N ASN A 38 -0.45 -6.97 13.67
CA ASN A 38 0.76 -7.18 12.88
C ASN A 38 1.44 -5.86 12.47
N ASP A 39 0.85 -4.70 12.78
CA ASP A 39 1.30 -3.39 12.28
C ASP A 39 1.57 -3.37 10.75
N GLU A 40 0.71 -4.06 9.98
CA GLU A 40 0.90 -4.24 8.53
C GLU A 40 1.14 -2.90 7.81
N MET A 41 0.53 -1.82 8.29
CA MET A 41 0.68 -0.49 7.70
C MET A 41 2.05 0.14 7.99
N GLY A 42 2.61 -0.10 9.18
CA GLY A 42 3.95 0.31 9.56
C GLY A 42 5.01 -0.45 8.77
N GLU A 43 4.84 -1.76 8.67
CA GLU A 43 5.75 -2.64 7.91
C GLU A 43 5.83 -2.25 6.43
N ILE A 44 4.70 -1.94 5.77
CA ILE A 44 4.69 -1.48 4.38
C ILE A 44 5.49 -0.17 4.23
N LYS A 45 5.31 0.80 5.13
CA LYS A 45 6.05 2.07 5.07
C LYS A 45 7.53 1.86 5.25
N SER A 46 7.92 1.09 6.26
CA SER A 46 9.31 0.77 6.57
C SER A 46 10.01 0.05 5.41
N ALA A 47 9.32 -0.93 4.81
CA ALA A 47 9.82 -1.65 3.64
C ALA A 47 10.03 -0.71 2.44
N LEU A 48 9.08 0.17 2.15
CA LEU A 48 9.20 1.12 1.04
C LEU A 48 10.37 2.10 1.26
N GLU A 49 10.55 2.62 2.48
CA GLU A 49 11.67 3.50 2.79
C GLU A 49 13.02 2.80 2.63
N SER A 50 13.10 1.56 3.07
CA SER A 50 14.31 0.74 2.88
C SER A 50 14.60 0.50 1.39
N VAL A 51 13.59 0.15 0.61
CA VAL A 51 13.73 -0.06 -0.85
C VAL A 51 14.19 1.20 -1.55
N ARG A 52 13.69 2.38 -1.15
CA ARG A 52 14.12 3.66 -1.73
C ARG A 52 15.63 3.83 -1.69
N CYS A 53 16.25 3.50 -0.56
CA CYS A 53 17.70 3.61 -0.39
C CYS A 53 18.49 2.56 -1.17
N LEU A 54 17.90 1.39 -1.44
CA LEU A 54 18.57 0.26 -2.09
C LEU A 54 18.48 0.29 -3.63
N LEU A 55 17.53 1.03 -4.19
CA LEU A 55 17.37 1.12 -5.63
C LEU A 55 18.53 1.85 -6.28
N ARG A 56 19.19 1.18 -7.23
CA ARG A 56 20.16 1.79 -8.14
C ARG A 56 19.43 2.55 -9.25
N ASP A 57 20.15 3.43 -9.93
CA ASP A 57 19.62 4.15 -11.10
C ASP A 57 19.07 3.19 -12.16
N GLY A 58 17.90 3.50 -12.71
CA GLY A 58 17.13 2.63 -13.59
C GLY A 58 16.46 1.44 -12.88
N GLY A 59 16.66 1.28 -11.56
CA GLY A 59 16.01 0.23 -10.76
C GLY A 59 14.51 0.48 -10.61
N ARG A 60 13.74 -0.61 -10.52
CA ARG A 60 12.29 -0.57 -10.38
C ARG A 60 11.84 -1.20 -9.07
N CYS A 61 10.90 -0.56 -8.41
CA CYS A 61 10.14 -1.13 -7.30
C CYS A 61 8.71 -1.34 -7.76
N VAL A 62 8.19 -2.55 -7.56
CA VAL A 62 6.81 -2.92 -7.89
C VAL A 62 6.15 -3.49 -6.64
N CYS A 63 4.95 -3.00 -6.33
CA CYS A 63 4.13 -3.48 -5.22
C CYS A 63 2.78 -3.95 -5.73
N VAL A 64 2.32 -5.10 -5.22
CA VAL A 64 0.97 -5.60 -5.42
C VAL A 64 0.22 -5.49 -4.09
N THR A 65 -0.92 -4.84 -4.12
CA THR A 65 -1.78 -4.63 -2.93
C THR A 65 -3.14 -5.25 -3.18
N PHE A 66 -3.79 -5.74 -2.12
CA PHE A 66 -5.07 -6.45 -2.20
C PHE A 66 -6.22 -5.73 -1.51
N HIS A 67 -5.94 -4.65 -0.79
CA HIS A 67 -6.98 -3.82 -0.20
C HIS A 67 -6.62 -2.32 -0.21
N SER A 68 -7.66 -1.48 -0.07
CA SER A 68 -7.57 -0.04 -0.27
C SER A 68 -6.62 0.68 0.68
N LEU A 69 -6.38 0.18 1.89
CA LEU A 69 -5.47 0.81 2.86
C LEU A 69 -4.02 0.61 2.44
N GLU A 70 -3.62 -0.62 2.05
CA GLU A 70 -2.30 -0.90 1.48
C GLU A 70 -2.07 -0.05 0.24
N ASP A 71 -3.04 -0.09 -0.71
CA ASP A 71 -2.95 0.65 -1.96
C ASP A 71 -2.76 2.15 -1.75
N ARG A 72 -3.46 2.72 -0.76
CA ARG A 72 -3.33 4.14 -0.40
C ARG A 72 -1.93 4.47 0.07
N ILE A 73 -1.32 3.63 0.91
CA ILE A 73 0.04 3.86 1.41
C ILE A 73 1.03 3.80 0.26
N VAL A 74 1.01 2.74 -0.53
CA VAL A 74 1.93 2.56 -1.68
C VAL A 74 1.78 3.71 -2.67
N LYS A 75 0.54 4.04 -3.05
CA LYS A 75 0.23 5.16 -3.95
C LYS A 75 0.80 6.48 -3.46
N ASN A 76 0.55 6.82 -2.19
CA ASN A 76 0.99 8.09 -1.63
C ASN A 76 2.51 8.14 -1.47
N THR A 77 3.15 7.03 -1.09
CA THR A 77 4.61 6.95 -0.97
C THR A 77 5.28 7.10 -2.34
N PHE A 78 4.83 6.36 -3.35
CA PHE A 78 5.39 6.48 -4.70
C PHE A 78 5.16 7.87 -5.30
N ARG A 79 4.01 8.48 -5.04
CA ARG A 79 3.74 9.85 -5.48
C ARG A 79 4.72 10.84 -4.86
N LYS A 80 5.00 10.74 -3.56
CA LYS A 80 5.99 11.59 -2.89
C LYS A 80 7.39 11.42 -3.49
N TRP A 81 7.77 10.21 -3.88
CA TRP A 81 9.07 9.97 -4.50
C TRP A 81 9.21 10.62 -5.89
N THR A 82 8.09 10.86 -6.56
CA THR A 82 8.05 11.50 -7.88
C THR A 82 7.80 13.01 -7.83
N GLU A 83 7.61 13.57 -6.63
CA GLU A 83 7.48 15.01 -6.47
C GLU A 83 8.88 15.66 -6.59
N ASN A 84 8.98 16.69 -7.43
CA ASN A 84 10.19 17.49 -7.53
C ASN A 84 10.37 18.27 -6.23
N LEU A 85 11.53 18.10 -5.59
CA LEU A 85 11.89 18.82 -4.37
C LEU A 85 12.47 20.23 -4.68
N GLY A 86 12.51 20.62 -5.96
CA GLY A 86 13.00 21.94 -6.38
C GLY A 86 12.10 23.08 -5.92
N ASP A 87 12.70 24.20 -5.58
CA ASP A 87 12.00 25.45 -5.28
C ASP A 87 11.21 25.89 -6.52
N PRO A 88 9.87 26.06 -6.47
CA PRO A 88 9.07 26.48 -7.62
C PRO A 88 9.44 27.88 -8.15
N HIS A 89 10.24 28.66 -7.41
CA HIS A 89 10.71 29.98 -7.81
C HIS A 89 12.11 29.98 -8.45
N LEU A 90 12.80 28.82 -8.48
CA LEU A 90 14.10 28.69 -9.14
C LEU A 90 13.93 28.03 -10.51
N PRO A 91 14.61 28.53 -11.56
CA PRO A 91 14.50 27.98 -12.92
C PRO A 91 15.18 26.63 -13.11
N THR A 92 15.86 26.09 -12.10
CA THR A 92 16.48 24.77 -12.11
C THR A 92 15.44 23.73 -11.74
N ILE A 93 14.77 23.17 -12.73
CA ILE A 93 13.92 21.97 -12.56
C ILE A 93 14.87 20.77 -12.46
N GLU A 94 15.23 20.39 -11.26
CA GLU A 94 15.87 19.09 -11.08
C GLU A 94 14.87 17.99 -11.46
N PRO A 95 15.27 17.02 -12.31
CA PRO A 95 14.37 15.94 -12.67
C PRO A 95 13.99 15.15 -11.40
N ALA A 96 12.72 14.75 -11.33
CA ALA A 96 12.25 13.92 -10.23
C ALA A 96 13.16 12.68 -10.07
N GLU A 97 13.51 12.37 -8.82
CA GLU A 97 14.37 11.20 -8.51
C GLU A 97 13.74 9.89 -8.99
N TYR A 98 12.42 9.84 -9.05
CA TYR A 98 11.67 8.66 -9.47
C TYR A 98 10.59 9.01 -10.49
N LYS A 99 10.26 8.03 -11.34
CA LYS A 99 9.18 8.09 -12.32
C LYS A 99 8.11 7.05 -11.96
N LEU A 100 6.84 7.46 -11.95
CA LEU A 100 5.72 6.53 -11.79
C LEU A 100 5.58 5.63 -13.02
N LEU A 101 5.41 4.35 -12.79
CA LEU A 101 5.01 3.39 -13.81
C LEU A 101 3.48 3.30 -13.88
N ARG A 102 2.98 2.80 -15.01
CA ARG A 102 1.54 2.60 -15.19
C ARG A 102 1.00 1.63 -14.13
N THR A 103 -0.08 2.00 -13.48
CA THR A 103 -0.82 1.08 -12.61
C THR A 103 -1.46 -0.01 -13.44
N VAL A 104 -1.31 -1.26 -13.01
CA VAL A 104 -1.90 -2.43 -13.68
C VAL A 104 -2.94 -3.06 -12.77
N LEU A 105 -4.08 -3.38 -13.34
CA LEU A 105 -5.17 -4.12 -12.72
C LEU A 105 -5.22 -5.51 -13.34
N PRO A 106 -5.78 -6.51 -12.64
CA PRO A 106 -5.95 -7.85 -13.21
C PRO A 106 -6.80 -7.81 -14.47
N SER A 107 -6.45 -8.62 -15.45
CA SER A 107 -7.22 -8.78 -16.68
C SER A 107 -8.47 -9.63 -16.45
N ASP A 108 -9.45 -9.55 -17.36
CA ASP A 108 -10.66 -10.37 -17.30
C ASP A 108 -10.32 -11.86 -17.30
N LYS A 109 -9.30 -12.27 -18.04
CA LYS A 109 -8.81 -13.64 -18.05
C LYS A 109 -8.29 -14.08 -16.70
N GLU A 110 -7.47 -13.25 -16.06
CA GLU A 110 -6.95 -13.52 -14.72
C GLU A 110 -8.09 -13.58 -13.67
N LEU A 111 -9.08 -12.70 -13.79
CA LEU A 111 -10.25 -12.71 -12.90
C LEU A 111 -11.11 -13.98 -13.07
N ALA A 112 -11.20 -14.50 -14.28
CA ALA A 112 -11.90 -15.75 -14.55
C ALA A 112 -11.17 -16.96 -13.94
N GLU A 113 -9.83 -16.97 -13.99
CA GLU A 113 -8.99 -18.04 -13.44
C GLU A 113 -8.79 -17.88 -11.91
N ASN A 114 -8.68 -16.64 -11.43
CA ASN A 114 -8.45 -16.31 -10.02
C ASN A 114 -9.33 -15.15 -9.54
N PRO A 115 -10.57 -15.41 -9.11
CA PRO A 115 -11.48 -14.38 -8.61
C PRO A 115 -10.94 -13.58 -7.41
N ARG A 116 -9.95 -14.12 -6.67
CA ARG A 116 -9.32 -13.43 -5.54
C ARG A 116 -8.46 -12.24 -5.98
N ALA A 117 -8.02 -12.21 -7.23
CA ALA A 117 -7.26 -11.10 -7.80
C ALA A 117 -8.08 -9.82 -8.00
N ARG A 118 -9.41 -9.86 -7.85
CA ARG A 118 -10.32 -8.72 -8.12
C ARG A 118 -9.92 -7.41 -7.45
N SER A 119 -9.36 -7.46 -6.27
CA SER A 119 -8.93 -6.29 -5.50
C SER A 119 -7.45 -5.96 -5.66
N ALA A 120 -6.73 -6.70 -6.51
CA ALA A 120 -5.31 -6.49 -6.70
C ALA A 120 -5.02 -5.22 -7.51
N HIS A 121 -4.07 -4.43 -7.02
CA HIS A 121 -3.52 -3.27 -7.73
C HIS A 121 -2.00 -3.41 -7.77
N MET A 122 -1.41 -3.38 -8.96
CA MET A 122 0.04 -3.35 -9.12
C MET A 122 0.48 -1.93 -9.43
N ARG A 123 1.34 -1.39 -8.57
CA ARG A 123 1.94 -0.06 -8.72
C ARG A 123 3.45 -0.17 -8.78
N GLY A 124 4.08 0.71 -9.52
CA GLY A 124 5.52 0.73 -9.64
C GLY A 124 6.11 2.12 -9.79
N VAL A 125 7.37 2.21 -9.44
CA VAL A 125 8.24 3.35 -9.71
C VAL A 125 9.56 2.87 -10.29
N GLU A 126 10.19 3.72 -11.06
CA GLU A 126 11.53 3.55 -11.60
C GLU A 126 12.42 4.70 -11.11
N LYS A 127 13.59 4.39 -10.58
CA LYS A 127 14.56 5.40 -10.22
C LYS A 127 15.16 6.01 -11.49
N SER A 128 15.11 7.33 -11.58
CA SER A 128 15.67 8.06 -12.72
C SER A 128 17.18 7.82 -12.83
N ILE A 129 17.68 7.77 -14.04
CA ILE A 129 19.12 7.67 -14.28
C ILE A 129 19.68 9.10 -14.15
N ASN A 130 20.45 9.36 -13.09
CA ASN A 130 21.20 10.60 -12.97
C ASN A 130 22.39 10.54 -13.94
N ILE A 131 22.19 11.04 -15.15
CA ILE A 131 23.31 11.35 -16.04
C ILE A 131 23.91 12.66 -15.50
N LEU A 132 24.81 12.55 -14.56
CA LEU A 132 25.74 13.63 -14.29
C LEU A 132 26.55 13.79 -15.58
N LEU A 133 26.22 14.83 -16.34
CA LEU A 133 27.08 15.29 -17.46
C LEU A 133 28.42 15.67 -16.84
N THR A 134 29.36 14.74 -16.90
CA THR A 134 30.80 15.03 -16.70
C THR A 134 31.35 15.87 -17.84
#